data_5fc88edb3564794e8499d13ebf320517
#
_entry.id   5fc88edb3564794e8499d13ebf320517
#
_cell.length_a   1.000
_cell.length_b   1.000
_cell.length_c   1.000
_cell.angle_alpha   90.00
_cell.angle_beta   90.00
_cell.angle_gamma   90.00
#
_symmetry.space_group_name_H-M   'P 1'
#
loop_
_entity.id
_entity.type
_entity.pdbx_description
1 polymer ?
#
loop_
_entity_poly.entity_id
_entity_poly.type
_entity_poly.pdbx_seq_one_letter_code
_entity_poly.pdbx_strand_id
1 'polypeptide(L)'
;MNDLKLSRRSFVAGTGSMILAAPAIVSARSLNGGPVNQGVTPMKHGSMKITEFKDSSIHSYQSPNLTGCVSTHIIETPERLVIVDGQRSVIYGQELRDYADTLGKPIDRFIVSHLHPDHWFGTYQFRDVPIHALKQTQAEIDELGDFFIEISKPSLGEHVPPEKVVPNVIIEDGSHDVIDGVRLEYSHVKDAESDNMLSIFMPEEKVFIAQDLLYNNCHLFCGHGNFQGWQNSLKELRKDTSYDLILPGHGDITGSRQSIDDALIYLEFAEDTYSKVSTGDELKAAIIDRYPSYLAESLVDIQNLFLFPKK
;
A
#
# COMPACT_ATOMS: atom_id res chain seq x y z
N MET A 1 -38.40 53.60 36.97
CA MET A 1 -37.23 54.30 37.51
C MET A 1 -36.01 53.50 37.04
N ASN A 2 -35.17 54.20 36.34
CA ASN A 2 -33.87 53.87 35.79
C ASN A 2 -33.77 52.79 34.69
N ASP A 3 -33.87 53.33 33.50
CA ASP A 3 -33.39 52.81 32.23
C ASP A 3 -31.86 52.62 32.27
N LEU A 4 -31.38 51.45 31.85
CA LEU A 4 -29.98 51.26 31.48
C LEU A 4 -29.93 50.73 30.04
N LYS A 5 -29.68 51.67 29.12
CA LYS A 5 -29.36 51.42 27.73
C LYS A 5 -27.99 50.74 27.64
N LEU A 6 -27.93 49.53 27.12
CA LEU A 6 -26.68 48.85 26.70
C LEU A 6 -26.47 49.00 25.19
N SER A 7 -25.39 49.69 24.87
CA SER A 7 -24.90 50.00 23.54
C SER A 7 -24.47 48.74 22.76
N ARG A 8 -24.97 48.61 21.52
CA ARG A 8 -24.50 47.61 20.54
C ARG A 8 -23.09 48.02 20.07
N ARG A 9 -22.09 47.26 20.47
CA ARG A 9 -20.78 47.26 19.82
C ARG A 9 -20.72 46.12 18.85
N SER A 10 -20.55 46.47 17.57
CA SER A 10 -20.32 45.56 16.43
C SER A 10 -19.03 44.77 16.63
N PHE A 11 -19.14 43.44 16.73
CA PHE A 11 -18.00 42.56 16.62
C PHE A 11 -17.87 42.17 15.12
N VAL A 12 -16.86 42.69 14.45
CA VAL A 12 -16.41 42.22 13.16
C VAL A 12 -15.63 40.94 13.41
N ALA A 13 -16.23 39.79 13.05
CA ALA A 13 -15.53 38.51 13.02
C ALA A 13 -14.67 38.50 11.77
N GLY A 14 -13.39 38.69 11.93
CA GLY A 14 -12.42 38.38 10.85
C GLY A 14 -12.30 36.87 10.68
N THR A 15 -12.78 36.37 9.55
CA THR A 15 -12.48 35.01 9.11
C THR A 15 -11.03 34.96 8.61
N GLY A 16 -10.11 34.69 9.52
CA GLY A 16 -8.76 34.33 9.17
C GLY A 16 -8.73 32.88 8.67
N SER A 17 -8.68 32.68 7.38
CA SER A 17 -8.30 31.39 6.79
C SER A 17 -6.85 31.12 7.22
N MET A 18 -6.64 30.23 8.19
CA MET A 18 -5.34 29.62 8.41
C MET A 18 -5.05 28.69 7.23
N ILE A 19 -4.29 29.20 6.27
CA ILE A 19 -3.56 28.36 5.35
C ILE A 19 -2.50 27.66 6.18
N LEU A 20 -2.74 26.39 6.50
CA LEU A 20 -1.68 25.50 7.00
C LEU A 20 -0.68 25.34 5.86
N ALA A 21 0.37 26.16 5.88
CA ALA A 21 1.53 25.94 5.04
C ALA A 21 2.10 24.57 5.42
N ALA A 22 2.10 23.64 4.46
CA ALA A 22 2.87 22.42 4.59
C ALA A 22 4.31 22.80 4.95
N PRO A 23 4.98 22.09 5.87
CA PRO A 23 6.36 22.38 6.18
C PRO A 23 7.17 22.23 4.88
N ALA A 24 7.87 23.30 4.49
CA ALA A 24 8.81 23.22 3.38
C ALA A 24 9.90 22.21 3.78
N ILE A 25 9.84 21.03 3.19
CA ILE A 25 10.86 19.98 3.37
C ILE A 25 12.10 20.50 2.67
N VAL A 26 13.07 20.97 3.44
CA VAL A 26 14.40 21.32 2.92
C VAL A 26 15.10 20.00 2.62
N SER A 27 15.09 19.61 1.35
CA SER A 27 15.74 18.40 0.85
C SER A 27 17.25 18.50 1.06
N ALA A 28 17.79 17.63 1.92
CA ALA A 28 19.22 17.41 2.05
C ALA A 28 19.63 16.32 1.05
N ARG A 29 19.95 16.73 -0.20
CA ARG A 29 20.45 15.77 -1.20
C ARG A 29 21.77 15.17 -0.74
N SER A 30 21.87 13.82 -0.78
CA SER A 30 23.11 13.11 -0.53
C SER A 30 24.16 13.44 -1.60
N LEU A 31 25.31 13.95 -1.21
CA LEU A 31 26.44 14.18 -2.10
C LEU A 31 27.15 12.87 -2.53
N ASN A 32 26.82 11.74 -1.92
CA ASN A 32 27.48 10.43 -2.11
C ASN A 32 26.63 9.37 -2.83
N GLY A 33 25.49 9.73 -3.41
CA GLY A 33 24.69 8.83 -4.28
C GLY A 33 23.91 7.70 -3.61
N GLY A 34 23.97 7.55 -2.29
CA GLY A 34 23.14 6.58 -1.55
C GLY A 34 21.78 7.17 -1.14
N PRO A 35 20.76 6.30 -0.85
CA PRO A 35 19.44 6.77 -0.46
C PRO A 35 19.49 7.54 0.86
N VAL A 36 18.82 8.69 0.92
CA VAL A 36 18.61 9.45 2.15
C VAL A 36 17.19 9.18 2.65
N ASN A 37 17.10 8.47 3.76
CA ASN A 37 15.82 8.24 4.43
C ASN A 37 15.48 9.43 5.33
N GLN A 38 14.33 10.06 5.08
CA GLN A 38 13.73 11.02 6.01
C GLN A 38 12.96 10.27 7.10
N GLY A 39 12.77 10.91 8.24
CA GLY A 39 11.92 10.36 9.31
C GLY A 39 10.47 10.18 8.85
N VAL A 40 9.73 9.34 9.57
CA VAL A 40 8.29 9.15 9.32
C VAL A 40 7.53 10.40 9.76
N THR A 41 6.74 10.97 8.86
CA THR A 41 5.89 12.14 9.11
C THR A 41 4.44 11.70 9.27
N PRO A 42 3.75 12.03 10.40
CA PRO A 42 2.32 11.77 10.54
C PRO A 42 1.51 12.51 9.46
N MET A 43 0.54 11.82 8.88
CA MET A 43 -0.50 12.36 8.01
C MET A 43 -1.82 12.47 8.80
N LYS A 44 -2.89 12.91 8.17
CA LYS A 44 -4.20 13.01 8.83
C LYS A 44 -4.73 11.65 9.29
N HIS A 45 -4.53 10.62 8.46
CA HIS A 45 -5.00 9.26 8.74
C HIS A 45 -3.85 8.26 8.89
N GLY A 46 -2.82 8.37 8.07
CA GLY A 46 -1.67 7.47 8.06
C GLY A 46 -0.36 8.16 8.41
N SER A 47 0.70 7.68 7.81
CA SER A 47 2.04 8.24 7.92
C SER A 47 2.77 8.19 6.58
N MET A 48 3.71 9.10 6.38
CA MET A 48 4.51 9.21 5.16
C MET A 48 5.99 9.09 5.48
N LYS A 49 6.72 8.31 4.68
CA LYS A 49 8.18 8.22 4.69
C LYS A 49 8.69 8.56 3.30
N ILE A 50 9.70 9.42 3.23
CA ILE A 50 10.32 9.80 1.96
C ILE A 50 11.72 9.20 1.90
N THR A 51 12.02 8.53 0.79
CA THR A 51 13.36 8.05 0.45
C THR A 51 13.82 8.77 -0.81
N GLU A 52 14.89 9.55 -0.70
CA GLU A 52 15.44 10.35 -1.80
C GLU A 52 16.57 9.60 -2.50
N PHE A 53 16.59 9.67 -3.82
CA PHE A 53 17.63 9.20 -4.70
C PHE A 53 18.19 10.37 -5.51
N LYS A 54 19.17 10.12 -6.38
CA LYS A 54 19.80 11.17 -7.15
C LYS A 54 18.82 11.93 -8.07
N ASP A 55 18.00 11.20 -8.80
CA ASP A 55 17.11 11.75 -9.83
C ASP A 55 15.62 11.45 -9.58
N SER A 56 15.30 10.81 -8.46
CA SER A 56 13.93 10.45 -8.07
C SER A 56 13.74 10.46 -6.54
N SER A 57 12.50 10.37 -6.09
CA SER A 57 12.19 10.05 -4.70
C SER A 57 10.99 9.11 -4.61
N ILE A 58 10.90 8.35 -3.53
CA ILE A 58 9.75 7.51 -3.25
C ILE A 58 9.11 7.97 -1.96
N HIS A 59 7.84 8.37 -2.06
CA HIS A 59 7.01 8.76 -0.94
C HIS A 59 6.12 7.58 -0.58
N SER A 60 6.42 6.91 0.52
CA SER A 60 5.71 5.72 0.96
C SER A 60 4.72 6.09 2.04
N TYR A 61 3.44 6.03 1.72
CA TYR A 61 2.33 6.20 2.66
C TYR A 61 2.00 4.86 3.30
N GLN A 62 1.73 4.86 4.60
CA GLN A 62 1.26 3.69 5.34
C GLN A 62 -0.05 4.00 6.05
N SER A 63 -1.05 3.15 5.86
CA SER A 63 -2.31 3.25 6.59
C SER A 63 -2.18 2.81 8.05
N PRO A 64 -3.15 3.17 8.93
CA PRO A 64 -3.16 2.71 10.32
C PRO A 64 -3.22 1.18 10.48
N ASN A 65 -2.78 0.69 11.62
CA ASN A 65 -2.82 -0.74 11.99
C ASN A 65 -4.20 -1.39 11.81
N LEU A 66 -5.26 -0.68 12.19
CA LEU A 66 -6.66 -1.16 12.06
C LEU A 66 -7.09 -1.44 10.62
N THR A 67 -6.40 -0.89 9.64
CA THR A 67 -6.68 -1.08 8.21
C THR A 67 -5.61 -1.89 7.49
N GLY A 68 -4.75 -2.58 8.24
CA GLY A 68 -3.80 -3.54 7.70
C GLY A 68 -2.38 -3.00 7.49
N CYS A 69 -2.07 -1.76 7.87
CA CYS A 69 -0.75 -1.15 7.61
C CYS A 69 -0.36 -1.19 6.12
N VAL A 70 -1.32 -0.98 5.23
CA VAL A 70 -1.13 -1.04 3.76
C VAL A 70 -0.20 0.08 3.30
N SER A 71 0.74 -0.24 2.43
CA SER A 71 1.66 0.73 1.83
C SER A 71 1.21 1.14 0.42
N THR A 72 1.28 2.44 0.13
CA THR A 72 1.21 3.01 -1.20
C THR A 72 2.52 3.73 -1.49
N HIS A 73 3.03 3.63 -2.71
CA HIS A 73 4.27 4.29 -3.09
C HIS A 73 4.01 5.31 -4.20
N ILE A 74 4.39 6.57 -3.96
CA ILE A 74 4.43 7.60 -5.00
C ILE A 74 5.89 7.74 -5.43
N ILE A 75 6.19 7.33 -6.66
CA ILE A 75 7.50 7.53 -7.27
C ILE A 75 7.47 8.92 -7.92
N GLU A 76 8.22 9.84 -7.34
CA GLU A 76 8.40 11.17 -7.88
C GLU A 76 9.61 11.18 -8.82
N THR A 77 9.36 11.33 -10.11
CA THR A 77 10.38 11.52 -11.14
C THR A 77 10.69 13.01 -11.31
N PRO A 78 11.64 13.43 -12.14
CA PRO A 78 11.91 14.85 -12.36
C PRO A 78 10.70 15.70 -12.74
N GLU A 79 9.76 15.19 -13.54
CA GLU A 79 8.64 15.98 -14.05
C GLU A 79 7.26 15.37 -13.75
N ARG A 80 7.16 14.10 -13.31
CA ARG A 80 5.91 13.37 -13.15
C ARG A 80 5.86 12.53 -11.88
N LEU A 81 4.67 12.01 -11.60
CA LEU A 81 4.42 11.07 -10.51
C LEU A 81 3.91 9.74 -11.07
N VAL A 82 4.37 8.64 -10.46
CA VAL A 82 3.80 7.30 -10.65
C VAL A 82 3.30 6.83 -9.30
N ILE A 83 2.05 6.38 -9.24
CA ILE A 83 1.44 5.91 -7.99
C ILE A 83 1.29 4.40 -8.06
N VAL A 84 1.69 3.70 -7.02
CA VAL A 84 1.57 2.24 -6.88
C VAL A 84 0.66 1.93 -5.70
N ASP A 85 -0.50 1.36 -6.02
CA ASP A 85 -1.60 1.00 -5.13
C ASP A 85 -2.35 2.15 -4.44
N GLY A 86 -3.59 1.88 -4.04
CA GLY A 86 -4.58 2.92 -3.71
C GLY A 86 -5.17 2.86 -2.30
N GLN A 87 -4.70 1.98 -1.43
CA GLN A 87 -5.26 1.82 -0.10
C GLN A 87 -6.65 1.15 -0.05
N ARG A 88 -7.00 0.62 1.12
CA ARG A 88 -8.28 -0.03 1.42
C ARG A 88 -9.47 0.95 1.54
N SER A 89 -9.24 2.22 1.40
CA SER A 89 -10.23 3.26 1.70
C SER A 89 -10.17 4.39 0.70
N VAL A 90 -11.34 4.80 0.18
CA VAL A 90 -11.44 6.02 -0.63
C VAL A 90 -11.05 7.28 0.16
N ILE A 91 -11.18 7.27 1.49
CA ILE A 91 -10.77 8.38 2.36
C ILE A 91 -9.23 8.48 2.40
N TYR A 92 -8.54 7.35 2.48
CA TYR A 92 -7.07 7.32 2.44
C TYR A 92 -6.55 7.57 1.01
N GLY A 93 -7.29 7.06 0.00
CA GLY A 93 -7.04 7.41 -1.39
C GLY A 93 -7.15 8.91 -1.65
N GLN A 94 -8.12 9.60 -1.00
CA GLN A 94 -8.23 11.07 -1.08
C GLN A 94 -7.05 11.77 -0.41
N GLU A 95 -6.63 11.32 0.76
CA GLU A 95 -5.44 11.87 1.42
C GLU A 95 -4.17 11.71 0.56
N LEU A 96 -4.02 10.56 -0.11
CA LEU A 96 -2.95 10.33 -1.07
C LEU A 96 -3.04 11.26 -2.28
N ARG A 97 -4.24 11.46 -2.83
CA ARG A 97 -4.46 12.37 -3.95
C ARG A 97 -4.12 13.80 -3.57
N ASP A 98 -4.63 14.27 -2.42
CA ASP A 98 -4.34 15.60 -1.91
C ASP A 98 -2.83 15.80 -1.72
N TYR A 99 -2.14 14.78 -1.19
CA TYR A 99 -0.69 14.82 -1.03
C TYR A 99 0.05 14.86 -2.40
N ALA A 100 -0.31 14.00 -3.34
CA ALA A 100 0.27 13.98 -4.68
C ALA A 100 0.11 15.34 -5.38
N ASP A 101 -1.07 15.97 -5.24
CA ASP A 101 -1.33 17.29 -5.82
C ASP A 101 -0.42 18.38 -5.20
N THR A 102 0.01 18.24 -3.93
CA THR A 102 0.97 19.18 -3.30
C THR A 102 2.38 19.12 -3.92
N LEU A 103 2.73 18.00 -4.57
CA LEU A 103 4.03 17.85 -5.24
C LEU A 103 4.11 18.66 -6.53
N GLY A 104 2.98 19.15 -7.03
CA GLY A 104 2.93 20.10 -8.17
C GLY A 104 3.32 19.50 -9.52
N LYS A 105 3.35 18.15 -9.63
CA LYS A 105 3.67 17.42 -10.86
C LYS A 105 2.46 16.63 -11.35
N PRO A 106 2.26 16.47 -12.67
CA PRO A 106 1.19 15.64 -13.19
C PRO A 106 1.43 14.16 -12.83
N ILE A 107 0.34 13.46 -12.52
CA ILE A 107 0.36 12.01 -12.34
C ILE A 107 0.36 11.37 -13.73
N ASP A 108 1.45 10.68 -14.07
CA ASP A 108 1.59 9.97 -15.34
C ASP A 108 0.70 8.73 -15.39
N ARG A 109 0.70 7.98 -14.29
CA ARG A 109 -0.08 6.74 -14.17
C ARG A 109 -0.31 6.34 -12.71
N PHE A 110 -1.34 5.54 -12.55
CA PHE A 110 -1.60 4.77 -11.34
C PHE A 110 -1.45 3.28 -11.65
N ILE A 111 -0.73 2.53 -10.83
CA ILE A 111 -0.49 1.10 -11.01
C ILE A 111 -1.21 0.36 -9.90
N VAL A 112 -2.03 -0.63 -10.25
CA VAL A 112 -2.63 -1.58 -9.32
C VAL A 112 -1.84 -2.87 -9.37
N SER A 113 -1.30 -3.28 -8.23
CA SER A 113 -0.44 -4.47 -8.14
C SER A 113 -1.23 -5.78 -8.29
N HIS A 114 -2.39 -5.90 -7.61
CA HIS A 114 -3.20 -7.11 -7.63
C HIS A 114 -4.66 -6.86 -7.20
N LEU A 115 -5.46 -7.94 -7.13
CA LEU A 115 -6.91 -7.89 -6.94
C LEU A 115 -7.37 -7.44 -5.54
N HIS A 116 -6.57 -7.56 -4.49
CA HIS A 116 -7.07 -7.33 -3.12
C HIS A 116 -7.57 -5.89 -2.91
N PRO A 117 -8.70 -5.70 -2.23
CA PRO A 117 -9.39 -4.41 -2.10
C PRO A 117 -8.54 -3.29 -1.52
N ASP A 118 -7.59 -3.62 -0.67
CA ASP A 118 -6.69 -2.66 -0.03
C ASP A 118 -5.61 -2.09 -0.95
N HIS A 119 -5.51 -2.58 -2.18
CA HIS A 119 -4.62 -2.04 -3.20
C HIS A 119 -5.34 -1.24 -4.28
N TRP A 120 -6.69 -1.35 -4.39
CA TRP A 120 -7.40 -0.65 -5.46
C TRP A 120 -8.64 0.15 -5.03
N PHE A 121 -9.18 0.02 -3.80
CA PHE A 121 -10.36 0.82 -3.42
C PHE A 121 -10.13 2.32 -3.53
N GLY A 122 -8.97 2.82 -3.10
CA GLY A 122 -8.60 4.22 -3.22
C GLY A 122 -8.30 4.69 -4.65
N THR A 123 -8.16 3.78 -5.63
CA THR A 123 -8.00 4.12 -7.06
C THR A 123 -9.16 4.99 -7.56
N TYR A 124 -10.32 4.91 -6.91
CA TYR A 124 -11.48 5.77 -7.21
C TYR A 124 -11.14 7.26 -7.21
N GLN A 125 -10.18 7.70 -6.42
CA GLN A 125 -9.73 9.10 -6.37
C GLN A 125 -8.77 9.48 -7.51
N PHE A 126 -8.34 8.49 -8.30
CA PHE A 126 -7.38 8.64 -9.41
C PHE A 126 -7.98 8.25 -10.77
N ARG A 127 -9.31 8.14 -10.88
CA ARG A 127 -9.99 7.71 -12.11
C ARG A 127 -9.84 8.67 -13.29
N ASP A 128 -9.25 9.84 -13.06
CA ASP A 128 -8.91 10.85 -14.06
C ASP A 128 -7.53 10.65 -14.71
N VAL A 129 -6.76 9.64 -14.24
CA VAL A 129 -5.45 9.28 -14.81
C VAL A 129 -5.46 7.86 -15.39
N PRO A 130 -4.51 7.47 -16.26
CA PRO A 130 -4.39 6.11 -16.75
C PRO A 130 -4.13 5.12 -15.61
N ILE A 131 -4.95 4.06 -15.52
CA ILE A 131 -4.81 3.01 -14.50
C ILE A 131 -4.21 1.79 -15.16
N HIS A 132 -3.04 1.40 -14.69
CA HIS A 132 -2.22 0.32 -15.22
C HIS A 132 -2.30 -0.91 -14.32
N ALA A 133 -2.33 -2.11 -14.90
CA ALA A 133 -2.21 -3.38 -14.19
C ALA A 133 -1.81 -4.51 -15.13
N LEU A 134 -1.49 -5.66 -14.58
CA LEU A 134 -1.44 -6.91 -15.35
C LEU A 134 -2.81 -7.20 -15.98
N LYS A 135 -2.82 -7.87 -17.13
CA LYS A 135 -4.06 -8.29 -17.79
C LYS A 135 -4.96 -9.15 -16.88
N GLN A 136 -4.34 -9.99 -16.07
CA GLN A 136 -5.05 -10.85 -15.10
C GLN A 136 -5.72 -10.01 -14.03
N THR A 137 -4.99 -9.10 -13.40
CA THR A 137 -5.51 -8.17 -12.38
C THR A 137 -6.66 -7.31 -12.92
N GLN A 138 -6.55 -6.82 -14.18
CA GLN A 138 -7.64 -6.11 -14.86
C GLN A 138 -8.90 -6.98 -14.93
N ALA A 139 -8.75 -8.23 -15.43
CA ALA A 139 -9.87 -9.15 -15.59
C ALA A 139 -10.51 -9.53 -14.25
N GLU A 140 -9.70 -9.77 -13.22
CA GLU A 140 -10.14 -10.10 -11.87
C GLU A 140 -10.92 -8.95 -11.22
N ILE A 141 -10.45 -7.70 -11.37
CA ILE A 141 -11.19 -6.52 -10.87
C ILE A 141 -12.48 -6.30 -11.66
N ASP A 142 -12.48 -6.53 -12.98
CA ASP A 142 -13.69 -6.43 -13.78
C ASP A 142 -14.73 -7.47 -13.38
N GLU A 143 -14.31 -8.70 -13.11
CA GLU A 143 -15.20 -9.80 -12.70
C GLU A 143 -15.66 -9.70 -11.25
N LEU A 144 -14.75 -9.47 -10.31
CA LEU A 144 -14.97 -9.62 -8.87
C LEU A 144 -15.08 -8.29 -8.10
N GLY A 145 -14.76 -7.15 -8.74
CA GLY A 145 -14.67 -5.86 -8.02
C GLY A 145 -15.98 -5.45 -7.35
N ASP A 146 -17.13 -5.63 -8.01
CA ASP A 146 -18.43 -5.31 -7.42
C ASP A 146 -18.75 -6.22 -6.22
N PHE A 147 -18.36 -7.50 -6.29
CA PHE A 147 -18.48 -8.42 -5.17
C PHE A 147 -17.66 -7.97 -3.96
N PHE A 148 -16.40 -7.58 -4.15
CA PHE A 148 -15.55 -7.06 -3.07
C PHE A 148 -16.10 -5.77 -2.46
N ILE A 149 -16.66 -4.87 -3.27
CA ILE A 149 -17.34 -3.67 -2.81
C ILE A 149 -18.51 -4.04 -1.89
N GLU A 150 -19.39 -4.93 -2.34
CA GLU A 150 -20.60 -5.32 -1.58
C GLU A 150 -20.26 -6.02 -0.27
N ILE A 151 -19.31 -6.96 -0.25
CA ILE A 151 -18.96 -7.67 0.99
C ILE A 151 -18.19 -6.79 1.98
N SER A 152 -17.56 -5.72 1.52
CA SER A 152 -16.82 -4.78 2.37
C SER A 152 -17.70 -3.70 3.01
N LYS A 153 -18.85 -3.37 2.42
CA LYS A 153 -19.77 -2.32 2.91
C LYS A 153 -20.18 -2.47 4.38
N PRO A 154 -20.52 -3.68 4.88
CA PRO A 154 -20.94 -3.83 6.27
C PRO A 154 -19.87 -3.46 7.30
N SER A 155 -18.58 -3.67 6.96
CA SER A 155 -17.45 -3.42 7.87
C SER A 155 -16.78 -2.07 7.63
N LEU A 156 -16.76 -1.58 6.40
CA LEU A 156 -16.00 -0.39 6.01
C LEU A 156 -16.89 0.85 5.76
N GLY A 157 -18.20 0.69 5.52
CA GLY A 157 -19.12 1.81 5.35
C GLY A 157 -18.68 2.79 4.24
N GLU A 158 -18.49 4.05 4.61
CA GLU A 158 -18.08 5.13 3.70
C GLU A 158 -16.65 5.02 3.14
N HIS A 159 -15.84 4.09 3.66
CA HIS A 159 -14.50 3.83 3.16
C HIS A 159 -14.50 3.07 1.83
N VAL A 160 -15.61 2.40 1.49
CA VAL A 160 -15.74 1.61 0.26
C VAL A 160 -16.02 2.52 -0.94
N PRO A 161 -15.40 2.30 -2.12
CA PRO A 161 -15.73 3.08 -3.31
C PRO A 161 -17.18 2.86 -3.73
N PRO A 162 -17.84 3.88 -4.32
CA PRO A 162 -19.21 3.75 -4.84
C PRO A 162 -19.30 2.80 -6.05
N GLU A 163 -18.22 2.65 -6.78
CA GLU A 163 -18.07 1.78 -7.95
C GLU A 163 -16.63 1.32 -8.11
N LYS A 164 -16.41 0.19 -8.78
CA LYS A 164 -15.07 -0.28 -9.13
C LYS A 164 -14.44 0.60 -10.22
N VAL A 165 -13.12 0.72 -10.16
CA VAL A 165 -12.32 1.34 -11.23
C VAL A 165 -11.47 0.23 -11.87
N VAL A 166 -11.88 -0.18 -13.06
CA VAL A 166 -11.17 -1.24 -13.81
C VAL A 166 -9.94 -0.62 -14.48
N PRO A 167 -8.73 -1.18 -14.28
CA PRO A 167 -7.54 -0.73 -14.99
C PRO A 167 -7.75 -0.71 -16.51
N ASN A 168 -7.23 0.30 -17.19
CA ASN A 168 -7.47 0.54 -18.61
C ASN A 168 -6.21 0.47 -19.48
N VAL A 169 -5.03 0.25 -18.87
CA VAL A 169 -3.76 0.05 -19.57
C VAL A 169 -3.09 -1.23 -19.06
N ILE A 170 -2.64 -2.09 -19.98
CA ILE A 170 -2.02 -3.35 -19.61
C ILE A 170 -0.51 -3.19 -19.47
N ILE A 171 0.02 -3.74 -18.36
CA ILE A 171 1.44 -3.97 -18.15
C ILE A 171 1.74 -5.43 -18.53
N GLU A 172 2.69 -5.63 -19.42
CA GLU A 172 3.14 -6.97 -19.82
C GLU A 172 4.27 -7.45 -18.90
N ASP A 173 4.26 -8.75 -18.58
CA ASP A 173 5.33 -9.40 -17.81
C ASP A 173 6.70 -9.24 -18.49
N GLY A 174 7.73 -8.87 -17.72
CA GLY A 174 9.08 -8.64 -18.21
C GLY A 174 9.25 -7.35 -19.03
N SER A 175 8.18 -6.52 -19.14
CA SER A 175 8.30 -5.21 -19.79
C SER A 175 8.93 -4.16 -18.86
N HIS A 176 9.22 -3.01 -19.40
CA HIS A 176 9.71 -1.87 -18.64
C HIS A 176 9.23 -0.55 -19.24
N ASP A 177 9.19 0.47 -18.40
CA ASP A 177 8.99 1.86 -18.81
C ASP A 177 10.17 2.72 -18.34
N VAL A 178 10.39 3.84 -19.05
CA VAL A 178 11.31 4.89 -18.63
C VAL A 178 10.54 6.21 -18.57
N ILE A 179 10.38 6.75 -17.36
CA ILE A 179 9.61 7.98 -17.10
C ILE A 179 10.57 9.04 -16.59
N ASP A 180 10.80 10.07 -17.38
CA ASP A 180 11.75 11.16 -17.09
C ASP A 180 13.17 10.68 -16.72
N GLY A 181 13.60 9.55 -17.31
CA GLY A 181 14.89 8.90 -17.04
C GLY A 181 14.86 7.85 -15.92
N VAL A 182 13.78 7.75 -15.16
CA VAL A 182 13.58 6.70 -14.13
C VAL A 182 13.04 5.43 -14.79
N ARG A 183 13.75 4.31 -14.65
CA ARG A 183 13.39 3.01 -15.21
C ARG A 183 12.58 2.20 -14.20
N LEU A 184 11.46 1.65 -14.65
CA LEU A 184 10.59 0.74 -13.92
C LEU A 184 10.52 -0.58 -14.69
N GLU A 185 11.00 -1.66 -14.12
CA GLU A 185 10.91 -3.02 -14.68
C GLU A 185 9.81 -3.80 -13.98
N TYR A 186 8.97 -4.47 -14.74
CA TYR A 186 7.75 -5.12 -14.27
C TYR A 186 7.89 -6.63 -14.27
N SER A 187 7.49 -7.28 -13.20
CA SER A 187 7.51 -8.74 -13.10
C SER A 187 6.16 -9.25 -12.58
N HIS A 188 5.62 -10.27 -13.26
CA HIS A 188 4.43 -10.99 -12.85
C HIS A 188 4.79 -12.10 -11.87
N VAL A 189 4.49 -11.91 -10.59
CA VAL A 189 4.60 -12.94 -9.56
C VAL A 189 3.31 -13.75 -9.54
N LYS A 190 3.42 -15.07 -9.58
CA LYS A 190 2.28 -16.00 -9.63
C LYS A 190 2.23 -16.89 -8.42
N ASP A 191 1.01 -17.31 -8.06
CA ASP A 191 0.77 -18.30 -7.01
C ASP A 191 1.51 -17.97 -5.70
N ALA A 192 1.59 -16.67 -5.35
CA ALA A 192 2.20 -16.18 -4.10
C ALA A 192 1.11 -15.79 -3.10
N GLU A 193 1.16 -14.58 -2.56
CA GLU A 193 0.11 -14.05 -1.67
C GLU A 193 -1.24 -14.00 -2.38
N SER A 194 -1.24 -13.61 -3.65
CA SER A 194 -2.36 -13.76 -4.57
C SER A 194 -1.96 -14.54 -5.82
N ASP A 195 -2.95 -14.96 -6.62
CA ASP A 195 -2.70 -15.76 -7.83
C ASP A 195 -1.94 -14.97 -8.90
N ASN A 196 -2.18 -13.66 -8.97
CA ASN A 196 -1.55 -12.74 -9.91
C ASN A 196 -1.16 -11.45 -9.22
N MET A 197 0.13 -11.11 -9.22
CA MET A 197 0.64 -9.92 -8.57
C MET A 197 1.77 -9.28 -9.38
N LEU A 198 1.78 -7.95 -9.45
CA LEU A 198 2.83 -7.16 -10.06
C LEU A 198 3.86 -6.73 -9.01
N SER A 199 5.13 -6.98 -9.27
CA SER A 199 6.24 -6.31 -8.58
C SER A 199 7.00 -5.39 -9.53
N ILE A 200 7.69 -4.38 -8.97
CA ILE A 200 8.40 -3.36 -9.74
C ILE A 200 9.84 -3.27 -9.26
N PHE A 201 10.80 -3.34 -10.18
CA PHE A 201 12.20 -3.09 -9.88
C PHE A 201 12.67 -1.78 -10.50
N MET A 202 13.37 -0.96 -9.72
CA MET A 202 14.01 0.29 -10.13
C MET A 202 15.53 0.08 -10.10
N PRO A 203 16.16 -0.26 -11.23
CA PRO A 203 17.55 -0.75 -11.25
C PRO A 203 18.58 0.30 -10.87
N GLU A 204 18.39 1.56 -11.26
CA GLU A 204 19.32 2.65 -10.95
C GLU A 204 19.27 3.04 -9.47
N GLU A 205 18.09 3.00 -8.85
CA GLU A 205 17.85 3.24 -7.44
C GLU A 205 18.10 1.99 -6.58
N LYS A 206 18.16 0.81 -7.21
CA LYS A 206 18.25 -0.50 -6.57
C LYS A 206 17.11 -0.74 -5.58
N VAL A 207 15.90 -0.38 -5.96
CA VAL A 207 14.68 -0.54 -5.17
C VAL A 207 13.83 -1.63 -5.77
N PHE A 208 13.39 -2.56 -4.94
CA PHE A 208 12.39 -3.56 -5.28
C PHE A 208 11.07 -3.24 -4.55
N ILE A 209 10.03 -2.86 -5.27
CA ILE A 209 8.69 -2.65 -4.77
C ILE A 209 8.00 -4.02 -4.82
N ALA A 210 7.96 -4.69 -3.68
CA ALA A 210 7.50 -6.06 -3.54
C ALA A 210 5.98 -6.16 -3.43
N GLN A 211 5.35 -5.10 -2.94
CA GLN A 211 3.96 -5.12 -2.49
C GLN A 211 3.69 -6.38 -1.64
N ASP A 212 2.61 -7.09 -1.82
CA ASP A 212 2.21 -8.20 -0.97
C ASP A 212 3.04 -9.48 -1.11
N LEU A 213 4.04 -9.46 -2.01
CA LEU A 213 5.07 -10.51 -1.96
C LEU A 213 5.84 -10.47 -0.63
N LEU A 214 5.96 -9.30 0.02
CA LEU A 214 6.61 -9.14 1.31
C LEU A 214 5.74 -8.36 2.29
N TYR A 215 5.60 -8.89 3.49
CA TYR A 215 5.06 -8.25 4.69
C TYR A 215 6.19 -8.07 5.70
N ASN A 216 6.17 -6.97 6.46
CA ASN A 216 7.25 -6.68 7.40
C ASN A 216 6.70 -6.29 8.78
N ASN A 217 7.00 -7.10 9.82
CA ASN A 217 6.52 -6.92 11.20
C ASN A 217 4.98 -6.85 11.32
N CYS A 218 4.26 -7.53 10.44
CA CYS A 218 2.81 -7.67 10.52
C CYS A 218 2.37 -9.08 10.11
N HIS A 219 1.13 -9.44 10.47
CA HIS A 219 0.55 -10.71 10.08
C HIS A 219 0.34 -10.78 8.58
N LEU A 220 0.67 -11.93 7.99
CA LEU A 220 0.51 -12.20 6.57
C LEU A 220 -0.94 -12.64 6.27
N PHE A 221 -1.46 -12.23 5.13
CA PHE A 221 -2.74 -12.74 4.62
C PHE A 221 -2.50 -14.01 3.79
N CYS A 222 -2.80 -15.17 4.36
CA CYS A 222 -2.61 -16.47 3.70
C CYS A 222 -3.91 -17.03 3.10
N GLY A 223 -4.90 -16.18 2.79
CA GLY A 223 -6.26 -16.59 2.42
C GLY A 223 -6.37 -17.43 1.15
N HIS A 224 -5.45 -17.29 0.21
CA HIS A 224 -5.41 -18.11 -1.01
C HIS A 224 -4.86 -19.53 -0.78
N GLY A 225 -4.17 -19.79 0.33
CA GLY A 225 -3.59 -21.09 0.61
C GLY A 225 -2.35 -21.43 -0.23
N ASN A 226 -1.79 -20.48 -0.97
CA ASN A 226 -0.64 -20.66 -1.88
C ASN A 226 0.70 -20.70 -1.14
N PHE A 227 0.77 -21.32 0.05
CA PHE A 227 1.94 -21.28 0.93
C PHE A 227 3.25 -21.65 0.21
N GLN A 228 3.26 -22.73 -0.55
CA GLN A 228 4.47 -23.22 -1.23
C GLN A 228 4.90 -22.29 -2.38
N GLY A 229 3.95 -21.79 -3.16
CA GLY A 229 4.22 -20.83 -4.24
C GLY A 229 4.81 -19.54 -3.70
N TRP A 230 4.21 -19.01 -2.62
CA TRP A 230 4.70 -17.80 -1.94
C TRP A 230 6.09 -17.98 -1.36
N GLN A 231 6.34 -19.09 -0.63
CA GLN A 231 7.66 -19.41 -0.12
C GLN A 231 8.71 -19.52 -1.24
N ASN A 232 8.35 -20.11 -2.40
CA ASN A 232 9.27 -20.22 -3.54
C ASN A 232 9.61 -18.84 -4.10
N SER A 233 8.64 -17.96 -4.28
CA SER A 233 8.84 -16.59 -4.75
C SER A 233 9.73 -15.78 -3.78
N LEU A 234 9.51 -15.89 -2.48
CA LEU A 234 10.37 -15.28 -1.47
C LEU A 234 11.80 -15.85 -1.47
N LYS A 235 11.97 -17.17 -1.69
CA LYS A 235 13.30 -17.80 -1.78
C LYS A 235 14.06 -17.29 -3.01
N GLU A 236 13.41 -17.05 -4.14
CA GLU A 236 14.04 -16.44 -5.31
C GLU A 236 14.40 -14.96 -5.03
N LEU A 237 13.49 -14.18 -4.46
CA LEU A 237 13.76 -12.80 -4.06
C LEU A 237 14.94 -12.71 -3.07
N ARG A 238 15.05 -13.66 -2.16
CA ARG A 238 16.15 -13.74 -1.18
C ARG A 238 17.53 -13.92 -1.81
N LYS A 239 17.60 -14.61 -2.96
CA LYS A 239 18.85 -14.85 -3.70
C LYS A 239 19.25 -13.65 -4.56
N ASP A 240 18.30 -12.84 -4.95
CA ASP A 240 18.55 -11.66 -5.77
C ASP A 240 19.37 -10.62 -4.97
N THR A 241 20.45 -10.15 -5.56
CA THR A 241 21.36 -9.14 -4.97
C THR A 241 21.32 -7.82 -5.71
N SER A 242 20.41 -7.65 -6.66
CA SER A 242 20.32 -6.45 -7.49
C SER A 242 19.75 -5.24 -6.74
N TYR A 243 19.00 -5.44 -5.66
CA TYR A 243 18.39 -4.37 -4.86
C TYR A 243 19.08 -4.17 -3.50
N ASP A 244 19.08 -2.93 -3.05
CA ASP A 244 19.55 -2.52 -1.71
C ASP A 244 18.38 -2.15 -0.79
N LEU A 245 17.22 -1.80 -1.35
CA LEU A 245 15.98 -1.45 -0.63
C LEU A 245 14.82 -2.30 -1.15
N ILE A 246 14.01 -2.82 -0.24
CA ILE A 246 12.75 -3.50 -0.56
C ILE A 246 11.58 -2.78 0.10
N LEU A 247 10.49 -2.58 -0.63
CA LEU A 247 9.29 -1.91 -0.17
C LEU A 247 8.14 -2.93 -0.10
N PRO A 248 7.71 -3.33 1.11
CA PRO A 248 6.62 -4.28 1.32
C PRO A 248 5.25 -3.64 1.14
N GLY A 249 4.23 -4.46 0.86
CA GLY A 249 2.84 -4.03 0.78
C GLY A 249 2.22 -3.73 2.15
N HIS A 250 2.68 -4.39 3.20
CA HIS A 250 2.15 -4.25 4.55
C HIS A 250 3.22 -4.17 5.62
N GLY A 251 2.86 -3.52 6.74
CA GLY A 251 3.72 -3.43 7.92
C GLY A 251 4.76 -2.32 7.79
N ASP A 252 5.94 -2.51 8.36
CA ASP A 252 6.99 -1.49 8.29
C ASP A 252 7.34 -1.17 6.84
N ILE A 253 7.38 0.11 6.51
CA ILE A 253 7.49 0.65 5.14
C ILE A 253 8.73 0.15 4.39
N THR A 254 9.79 -0.22 5.08
CA THR A 254 11.02 -0.72 4.47
C THR A 254 11.34 -2.10 4.99
N GLY A 255 11.49 -3.05 4.08
CA GLY A 255 11.96 -4.40 4.36
C GLY A 255 13.46 -4.56 4.17
N SER A 256 13.93 -5.74 4.53
CA SER A 256 15.31 -6.17 4.40
C SER A 256 15.36 -7.67 4.04
N ARG A 257 16.55 -8.22 3.86
CA ARG A 257 16.71 -9.67 3.70
C ARG A 257 16.22 -10.43 4.93
N GLN A 258 16.35 -9.83 6.13
CA GLN A 258 15.80 -10.41 7.35
C GLN A 258 14.28 -10.47 7.31
N SER A 259 13.61 -9.44 6.77
CA SER A 259 12.15 -9.45 6.61
C SER A 259 11.68 -10.59 5.69
N ILE A 260 12.47 -10.94 4.66
CA ILE A 260 12.18 -12.11 3.82
C ILE A 260 12.33 -13.42 4.62
N ASP A 261 13.39 -13.53 5.41
CA ASP A 261 13.60 -14.72 6.27
C ASP A 261 12.47 -14.86 7.30
N ASP A 262 12.03 -13.75 7.91
CA ASP A 262 10.93 -13.73 8.88
C ASP A 262 9.59 -14.11 8.22
N ALA A 263 9.32 -13.63 7.02
CA ALA A 263 8.14 -14.02 6.24
C ALA A 263 8.15 -15.51 5.87
N LEU A 264 9.29 -16.05 5.48
CA LEU A 264 9.45 -17.48 5.21
C LEU A 264 9.15 -18.33 6.46
N ILE A 265 9.71 -17.96 7.62
CA ILE A 265 9.46 -18.64 8.90
C ILE A 265 7.97 -18.55 9.27
N TYR A 266 7.34 -17.38 9.04
CA TYR A 266 5.91 -17.22 9.31
C TYR A 266 5.07 -18.15 8.41
N LEU A 267 5.34 -18.18 7.10
CA LEU A 267 4.61 -19.04 6.16
C LEU A 267 4.76 -20.52 6.47
N GLU A 268 5.96 -20.98 6.81
CA GLU A 268 6.20 -22.36 7.23
C GLU A 268 5.40 -22.72 8.51
N PHE A 269 5.38 -21.82 9.49
CA PHE A 269 4.60 -22.00 10.71
C PHE A 269 3.09 -21.99 10.43
N ALA A 270 2.60 -21.04 9.62
CA ALA A 270 1.18 -20.92 9.28
C ALA A 270 0.68 -22.14 8.51
N GLU A 271 1.43 -22.63 7.51
CA GLU A 271 1.12 -23.83 6.73
C GLU A 271 1.08 -25.09 7.61
N ASP A 272 2.10 -25.29 8.44
CA ASP A 272 2.17 -26.43 9.37
C ASP A 272 1.00 -26.41 10.36
N THR A 273 0.69 -25.23 10.92
CA THR A 273 -0.44 -25.06 11.83
C THR A 273 -1.77 -25.29 11.13
N TYR A 274 -1.99 -24.68 9.96
CA TYR A 274 -3.22 -24.86 9.16
C TYR A 274 -3.51 -26.33 8.87
N SER A 275 -2.46 -27.12 8.60
CA SER A 275 -2.59 -28.56 8.34
C SER A 275 -3.08 -29.38 9.55
N LYS A 276 -3.00 -28.84 10.77
CA LYS A 276 -3.27 -29.54 12.04
C LYS A 276 -4.53 -29.09 12.75
N VAL A 277 -5.04 -27.90 12.42
CA VAL A 277 -6.23 -27.34 13.08
C VAL A 277 -7.50 -27.57 12.25
N SER A 278 -8.63 -27.45 12.88
CA SER A 278 -9.93 -27.69 12.24
C SER A 278 -10.76 -26.40 12.06
N THR A 279 -10.35 -25.33 12.72
CA THR A 279 -11.10 -24.06 12.74
C THR A 279 -10.18 -22.85 12.57
N GLY A 280 -10.74 -21.75 12.05
CA GLY A 280 -10.03 -20.48 11.95
C GLY A 280 -9.64 -19.90 13.32
N ASP A 281 -10.46 -20.13 14.36
CA ASP A 281 -10.16 -19.67 15.72
C ASP A 281 -8.91 -20.35 16.28
N GLU A 282 -8.74 -21.67 16.04
CA GLU A 282 -7.55 -22.41 16.43
C GLU A 282 -6.30 -21.91 15.68
N LEU A 283 -6.41 -21.66 14.38
CA LEU A 283 -5.34 -21.11 13.58
C LEU A 283 -4.95 -19.71 14.08
N LYS A 284 -5.94 -18.83 14.28
CA LYS A 284 -5.70 -17.48 14.80
C LYS A 284 -5.01 -17.52 16.15
N ALA A 285 -5.51 -18.33 17.10
CA ALA A 285 -4.92 -18.42 18.43
C ALA A 285 -3.44 -18.82 18.38
N ALA A 286 -3.09 -19.80 17.55
CA ALA A 286 -1.69 -20.24 17.39
C ALA A 286 -0.79 -19.18 16.76
N ILE A 287 -1.30 -18.48 15.72
CA ILE A 287 -0.55 -17.41 15.04
C ILE A 287 -0.30 -16.24 15.99
N ILE A 288 -1.33 -15.76 16.71
CA ILE A 288 -1.18 -14.64 17.64
C ILE A 288 -0.28 -14.99 18.83
N ASP A 289 -0.37 -16.20 19.37
CA ASP A 289 0.53 -16.66 20.43
C ASP A 289 2.00 -16.68 19.98
N ARG A 290 2.24 -17.07 18.74
CA ARG A 290 3.60 -17.14 18.16
C ARG A 290 4.17 -15.75 17.81
N TYR A 291 3.33 -14.82 17.35
CA TYR A 291 3.72 -13.49 16.85
C TYR A 291 2.93 -12.36 17.53
N PRO A 292 2.96 -12.22 18.87
CA PRO A 292 2.08 -11.32 19.62
C PRO A 292 2.40 -9.83 19.39
N SER A 293 3.54 -9.50 18.80
CA SER A 293 3.96 -8.14 18.50
C SER A 293 3.68 -7.70 17.06
N TYR A 294 3.24 -8.62 16.19
CA TYR A 294 2.98 -8.30 14.80
C TYR A 294 1.73 -7.41 14.68
N LEU A 295 1.77 -6.48 13.73
CA LEU A 295 0.66 -5.59 13.42
C LEU A 295 -0.37 -6.30 12.52
N ALA A 296 -1.48 -5.63 12.21
CA ALA A 296 -2.51 -6.08 11.28
C ALA A 296 -3.15 -7.43 11.63
N GLU A 297 -3.46 -7.67 12.90
CA GLU A 297 -4.14 -8.90 13.38
C GLU A 297 -5.44 -9.19 12.59
N SER A 298 -6.13 -8.14 12.12
CA SER A 298 -7.35 -8.28 11.32
C SER A 298 -7.16 -9.07 10.02
N LEU A 299 -5.93 -9.14 9.47
CA LEU A 299 -5.65 -9.95 8.29
C LEU A 299 -5.82 -11.45 8.58
N VAL A 300 -5.51 -11.89 9.82
CA VAL A 300 -5.73 -13.27 10.25
C VAL A 300 -7.23 -13.59 10.35
N ASP A 301 -8.06 -12.63 10.75
CA ASP A 301 -9.52 -12.81 10.75
C ASP A 301 -10.07 -12.92 9.32
N ILE A 302 -9.57 -12.07 8.42
CA ILE A 302 -10.00 -12.06 7.01
C ILE A 302 -9.58 -13.35 6.31
N GLN A 303 -8.31 -13.80 6.44
CA GLN A 303 -7.85 -15.04 5.81
C GLN A 303 -8.67 -16.26 6.24
N ASN A 304 -9.10 -16.30 7.51
CA ASN A 304 -9.88 -17.44 8.03
C ASN A 304 -11.26 -17.57 7.36
N LEU A 305 -11.82 -16.50 6.79
CA LEU A 305 -13.04 -16.57 6.00
C LEU A 305 -12.84 -17.37 4.70
N PHE A 306 -11.64 -17.39 4.17
CA PHE A 306 -11.27 -18.10 2.93
C PHE A 306 -10.74 -19.52 3.22
N LEU A 307 -9.89 -19.65 4.22
CA LEU A 307 -9.30 -20.96 4.58
C LEU A 307 -10.30 -21.91 5.24
N PHE A 308 -11.30 -21.38 5.95
CA PHE A 308 -12.35 -22.15 6.64
C PHE A 308 -13.74 -21.69 6.25
N PRO A 309 -14.16 -21.83 4.97
CA PRO A 309 -15.47 -21.36 4.52
C PRO A 309 -16.59 -22.09 5.29
N LYS A 310 -17.54 -21.32 5.83
CA LYS A 310 -18.73 -21.89 6.48
C LYS A 310 -19.51 -22.70 5.45
N LYS A 311 -19.75 -23.96 5.77
CA LYS A 311 -20.56 -24.89 4.96
C LYS A 311 -22.03 -24.51 4.97
#